data_d380c77d4fdcbe30fcc6c6263d1ce959
#
_entry.id   d380c77d4fdcbe30fcc6c6263d1ce959
#
_cell.length_a   1.000
_cell.length_b   1.000
_cell.length_c   1.000
_cell.angle_alpha   90.00
_cell.angle_beta   90.00
_cell.angle_gamma   90.00
#
_symmetry.space_group_name_H-M   'P 1'
#
loop_
_entity.id
_entity.type
_entity.pdbx_description
1 polymer ?
#
loop_
_entity_poly.entity_id
_entity_poly.type
_entity_poly.pdbx_seq_one_letter_code
_entity_poly.pdbx_strand_id
1 'polypeptide(L)'
;VTRVALFNKLFKNKINLNDQSVQLDDVLLSALLNNETITREKALTLPAVSGAVDFISGSIAAMPVKLYKYKKGKVEEVQNDSRVRMLNGDTGNTLDGFQTKKAMVEDYLLGKGGYCYIQIDRQNNVTALKYIPDINVTVWSNSDPMNRFVQFYVGTDKIYPWNMVKLLRNTKDGASGKGLTEEISKALETAYSKLVY
;
A
#
# COMPACT_ATOMS: atom_id res chain seq x y z
N VAL A 1 -37.61 -17.99 34.36
CA VAL A 1 -36.90 -16.94 35.11
C VAL A 1 -35.56 -17.41 35.68
N THR A 2 -35.06 -18.64 35.34
CA THR A 2 -33.96 -19.27 36.10
C THR A 2 -32.65 -19.41 35.29
N ARG A 3 -32.52 -18.84 34.08
CA ARG A 3 -31.31 -18.96 33.26
C ARG A 3 -30.37 -17.75 33.25
N VAL A 4 -30.79 -16.60 33.75
CA VAL A 4 -29.98 -15.37 33.78
C VAL A 4 -29.10 -15.27 35.03
N ALA A 5 -29.49 -15.97 36.13
CA ALA A 5 -28.73 -15.91 37.39
C ALA A 5 -27.41 -16.74 37.40
N LEU A 6 -27.25 -17.70 36.48
CA LEU A 6 -26.04 -18.54 36.43
C LEU A 6 -24.86 -17.84 35.72
N PHE A 7 -25.16 -16.94 34.76
CA PHE A 7 -24.14 -16.21 34.00
C PHE A 7 -23.42 -15.14 34.82
N ASN A 8 -24.13 -14.52 35.78
CA ASN A 8 -23.57 -13.48 36.66
C ASN A 8 -22.63 -14.04 37.74
N LYS A 9 -22.61 -15.36 37.96
CA LYS A 9 -21.77 -15.99 38.99
C LYS A 9 -20.39 -16.37 38.47
N LEU A 10 -20.20 -16.47 37.13
CA LEU A 10 -18.95 -16.84 36.47
C LEU A 10 -18.00 -15.65 36.23
N PHE A 11 -18.49 -14.41 36.35
CA PHE A 11 -17.71 -13.20 36.11
C PHE A 11 -17.50 -12.29 37.32
N LYS A 12 -17.66 -12.83 38.56
CA LYS A 12 -17.30 -12.11 39.79
C LYS A 12 -15.83 -12.36 40.18
N ASN A 13 -14.87 -12.23 39.26
CA ASN A 13 -13.52 -11.93 39.68
C ASN A 13 -13.39 -10.41 39.75
N LYS A 14 -13.46 -9.86 40.97
CA LYS A 14 -12.97 -8.51 41.24
C LYS A 14 -11.46 -8.53 41.04
N ILE A 15 -11.04 -8.00 39.90
CA ILE A 15 -9.63 -7.72 39.65
C ILE A 15 -9.20 -6.64 40.65
N ASN A 16 -8.32 -6.99 41.56
CA ASN A 16 -7.75 -6.05 42.53
C ASN A 16 -6.71 -5.22 41.79
N LEU A 17 -7.00 -3.94 41.53
CA LEU A 17 -6.18 -3.00 40.74
C LEU A 17 -4.85 -2.57 41.41
N ASN A 18 -4.44 -3.24 42.49
CA ASN A 18 -3.21 -2.91 43.23
C ASN A 18 -2.04 -3.90 42.99
N ASP A 19 -2.14 -4.78 42.01
CA ASP A 19 -1.07 -5.71 41.68
C ASP A 19 -0.28 -5.18 40.47
N GLN A 20 1.02 -4.96 40.63
CA GLN A 20 1.90 -4.43 39.55
C GLN A 20 1.92 -5.32 38.29
N SER A 21 1.54 -6.60 38.39
CA SER A 21 1.37 -7.51 37.27
C SER A 21 0.14 -7.16 36.39
N VAL A 22 -0.88 -6.48 36.97
CA VAL A 22 -2.10 -6.06 36.26
C VAL A 22 -1.85 -4.86 35.35
N GLN A 23 -0.86 -4.03 35.65
CA GLN A 23 -0.54 -2.87 34.78
C GLN A 23 0.04 -3.27 33.43
N LEU A 24 0.81 -4.38 33.36
CA LEU A 24 1.33 -4.89 32.10
C LEU A 24 0.20 -5.48 31.23
N ASP A 25 -0.77 -6.17 31.83
CA ASP A 25 -1.91 -6.74 31.14
C ASP A 25 -2.89 -5.65 30.65
N ASP A 26 -3.03 -4.56 31.41
CA ASP A 26 -3.93 -3.46 31.06
C ASP A 26 -3.35 -2.60 29.89
N VAL A 27 -2.03 -2.44 29.84
CA VAL A 27 -1.34 -1.82 28.69
C VAL A 27 -1.45 -2.73 27.45
N LEU A 28 -1.31 -4.04 27.64
CA LEU A 28 -1.50 -5.01 26.56
C LEU A 28 -2.96 -5.07 26.12
N LEU A 29 -3.90 -5.00 27.04
CA LEU A 29 -5.33 -5.01 26.79
C LEU A 29 -5.78 -3.70 26.12
N SER A 30 -5.27 -2.55 26.54
CA SER A 30 -5.55 -1.26 25.91
C SER A 30 -4.95 -1.18 24.50
N ALA A 31 -3.76 -1.75 24.28
CA ALA A 31 -3.17 -1.89 22.94
C ALA A 31 -3.96 -2.86 22.05
N LEU A 32 -4.61 -3.88 22.63
CA LEU A 32 -5.48 -4.82 21.92
C LEU A 32 -6.89 -4.25 21.65
N LEU A 33 -7.35 -3.33 22.48
CA LEU A 33 -8.69 -2.72 22.38
C LEU A 33 -8.67 -1.42 21.56
N ASN A 34 -7.56 -0.72 21.51
CA ASN A 34 -7.39 0.41 20.63
C ASN A 34 -7.20 -0.13 19.20
N ASN A 35 -8.29 -0.18 18.45
CA ASN A 35 -8.31 -0.46 17.02
C ASN A 35 -7.76 0.73 16.19
N GLU A 36 -6.75 1.43 16.70
CA GLU A 36 -6.04 2.43 15.92
C GLU A 36 -5.13 1.68 14.94
N THR A 37 -5.51 1.69 13.68
CA THR A 37 -4.61 1.21 12.62
C THR A 37 -3.35 2.05 12.63
N ILE A 38 -2.19 1.40 12.74
CA ILE A 38 -0.90 2.10 12.68
C ILE A 38 -0.79 2.86 11.36
N THR A 39 -0.48 4.15 11.44
CA THR A 39 -0.28 4.95 10.23
C THR A 39 1.05 4.59 9.56
N ARG A 40 1.19 4.92 8.28
CA ARG A 40 2.42 4.74 7.51
C ARG A 40 3.61 5.42 8.19
N GLU A 41 3.41 6.65 8.68
CA GLU A 41 4.43 7.44 9.34
C GLU A 41 4.89 6.75 10.62
N LYS A 42 3.97 6.29 11.47
CA LYS A 42 4.30 5.54 12.69
C LYS A 42 5.04 4.23 12.37
N ALA A 43 4.63 3.50 11.34
CA ALA A 43 5.29 2.27 10.93
C ALA A 43 6.75 2.52 10.47
N LEU A 44 6.99 3.62 9.76
CA LEU A 44 8.32 3.99 9.28
C LEU A 44 9.26 4.51 10.37
N THR A 45 8.77 4.85 11.58
CA THR A 45 9.65 5.16 12.73
C THR A 45 10.34 3.90 13.28
N LEU A 46 9.81 2.70 12.96
CA LEU A 46 10.47 1.44 13.31
C LEU A 46 11.67 1.19 12.39
N PRO A 47 12.92 1.17 12.89
CA PRO A 47 14.12 1.04 12.05
C PRO A 47 14.12 -0.23 11.19
N ALA A 48 13.58 -1.34 11.71
CA ALA A 48 13.47 -2.58 10.95
C ALA A 48 12.50 -2.46 9.76
N VAL A 49 11.39 -1.72 9.92
CA VAL A 49 10.41 -1.51 8.86
C VAL A 49 10.96 -0.54 7.82
N SER A 50 11.47 0.61 8.25
CA SER A 50 12.02 1.60 7.33
C SER A 50 13.21 1.06 6.54
N GLY A 51 14.13 0.32 7.19
CA GLY A 51 15.25 -0.31 6.52
C GLY A 51 14.84 -1.38 5.50
N ALA A 52 13.84 -2.21 5.84
CA ALA A 52 13.33 -3.24 4.92
C ALA A 52 12.60 -2.60 3.72
N VAL A 53 11.76 -1.60 3.96
CA VAL A 53 11.03 -0.88 2.89
C VAL A 53 12.00 -0.17 1.96
N ASP A 54 12.98 0.55 2.50
CA ASP A 54 14.00 1.25 1.72
C ASP A 54 14.84 0.28 0.88
N PHE A 55 15.28 -0.84 1.48
CA PHE A 55 16.05 -1.86 0.76
C PHE A 55 15.26 -2.49 -0.38
N ILE A 56 14.01 -2.90 -0.13
CA ILE A 56 13.16 -3.55 -1.15
C ILE A 56 12.83 -2.56 -2.27
N SER A 57 12.35 -1.36 -1.91
CA SER A 57 11.95 -0.34 -2.88
C SER A 57 13.13 0.14 -3.73
N GLY A 58 14.29 0.37 -3.09
CA GLY A 58 15.52 0.76 -3.77
C GLY A 58 16.04 -0.33 -4.70
N SER A 59 16.04 -1.61 -4.26
CA SER A 59 16.48 -2.72 -5.08
C SER A 59 15.63 -2.91 -6.34
N ILE A 60 14.29 -2.83 -6.19
CA ILE A 60 13.36 -2.93 -7.33
C ILE A 60 13.51 -1.72 -8.26
N ALA A 61 13.60 -0.52 -7.69
CA ALA A 61 13.76 0.72 -8.47
C ALA A 61 15.05 0.75 -9.32
N ALA A 62 16.13 0.15 -8.81
CA ALA A 62 17.41 0.05 -9.52
C ALA A 62 17.37 -0.92 -10.71
N MET A 63 16.37 -1.82 -10.78
CA MET A 63 16.28 -2.75 -11.91
C MET A 63 15.89 -2.00 -13.19
N PRO A 64 16.66 -2.19 -14.29
CA PRO A 64 16.32 -1.59 -15.58
C PRO A 64 15.07 -2.26 -16.17
N VAL A 65 14.14 -1.45 -16.65
CA VAL A 65 12.98 -1.92 -17.41
C VAL A 65 13.37 -2.10 -18.86
N LYS A 66 13.00 -3.24 -19.45
CA LYS A 66 13.23 -3.55 -20.86
C LYS A 66 11.93 -3.96 -21.53
N LEU A 67 11.80 -3.60 -22.80
CA LEU A 67 10.64 -3.96 -23.62
C LEU A 67 11.08 -4.99 -24.67
N TYR A 68 10.31 -6.06 -24.77
CA TYR A 68 10.53 -7.10 -25.77
C TYR A 68 9.32 -7.25 -26.67
N LYS A 69 9.53 -7.54 -27.93
CA LYS A 69 8.48 -7.93 -28.88
C LYS A 69 8.72 -9.35 -29.37
N TYR A 70 7.62 -10.07 -29.55
CA TYR A 70 7.65 -11.37 -30.19
C TYR A 70 7.36 -11.24 -31.68
N LYS A 71 8.29 -11.66 -32.53
CA LYS A 71 8.14 -11.61 -33.99
C LYS A 71 8.67 -12.89 -34.62
N LYS A 72 7.84 -13.55 -35.44
CA LYS A 72 8.23 -14.75 -36.20
C LYS A 72 8.96 -15.85 -35.38
N GLY A 73 8.44 -16.14 -34.16
CA GLY A 73 9.04 -17.16 -33.31
C GLY A 73 10.28 -16.74 -32.52
N LYS A 74 10.69 -15.47 -32.61
CA LYS A 74 11.85 -14.93 -31.87
C LYS A 74 11.44 -13.78 -30.98
N VAL A 75 12.12 -13.67 -29.82
CA VAL A 75 11.99 -12.54 -28.90
C VAL A 75 13.11 -11.55 -29.23
N GLU A 76 12.72 -10.31 -29.54
CA GLU A 76 13.66 -9.23 -29.86
C GLU A 76 13.47 -8.08 -28.87
N GLU A 77 14.57 -7.52 -28.33
CA GLU A 77 14.54 -6.34 -27.50
C GLU A 77 14.20 -5.10 -28.36
N VAL A 78 13.23 -4.32 -27.90
CA VAL A 78 12.86 -3.06 -28.55
C VAL A 78 13.75 -1.96 -27.99
N GLN A 79 14.71 -1.53 -28.79
CA GLN A 79 15.61 -0.45 -28.44
C GLN A 79 14.96 0.93 -28.73
N ASN A 80 15.37 1.94 -27.96
CA ASN A 80 14.96 3.35 -28.15
C ASN A 80 13.46 3.65 -28.02
N ASP A 81 12.71 2.82 -27.30
CA ASP A 81 11.31 3.11 -26.99
C ASP A 81 11.22 4.23 -25.92
N SER A 82 10.38 5.25 -26.17
CA SER A 82 10.21 6.39 -25.26
C SER A 82 9.72 5.97 -23.85
N ARG A 83 8.87 4.94 -23.79
CA ARG A 83 8.35 4.40 -22.51
C ARG A 83 9.46 3.80 -21.67
N VAL A 84 10.39 3.07 -22.30
CA VAL A 84 11.55 2.47 -21.62
C VAL A 84 12.51 3.56 -21.13
N ARG A 85 12.72 4.61 -21.92
CA ARG A 85 13.54 5.76 -21.50
C ARG A 85 12.95 6.47 -20.30
N MET A 86 11.63 6.70 -20.27
CA MET A 86 10.94 7.33 -19.15
C MET A 86 11.02 6.49 -17.87
N LEU A 87 10.83 5.18 -17.98
CA LEU A 87 10.88 4.28 -16.81
C LEU A 87 12.29 4.09 -16.25
N ASN A 88 13.34 4.33 -17.04
CA ASN A 88 14.73 4.19 -16.61
C ASN A 88 15.46 5.54 -16.42
N GLY A 89 14.86 6.65 -16.80
CA GLY A 89 15.49 7.97 -16.75
C GLY A 89 14.48 9.08 -16.46
N ASP A 90 14.40 10.06 -17.35
CA ASP A 90 13.51 11.21 -17.19
C ASP A 90 12.05 10.83 -17.50
N THR A 91 11.19 10.97 -16.50
CA THR A 91 9.74 10.70 -16.62
C THR A 91 8.94 11.82 -17.27
N GLY A 92 9.57 12.95 -17.57
CA GLY A 92 8.88 14.18 -18.01
C GLY A 92 8.08 14.86 -16.86
N ASN A 93 8.41 14.54 -15.61
CA ASN A 93 7.81 15.12 -14.41
C ASN A 93 8.89 15.39 -13.35
N THR A 94 8.49 15.73 -12.12
CA THR A 94 9.40 16.09 -11.00
C THR A 94 10.28 14.95 -10.52
N LEU A 95 9.81 13.70 -10.57
CA LEU A 95 10.56 12.51 -10.20
C LEU A 95 11.15 11.83 -11.43
N ASP A 96 12.39 11.34 -11.31
CA ASP A 96 12.96 10.48 -12.32
C ASP A 96 12.39 9.05 -12.29
N GLY A 97 12.80 8.20 -13.23
CA GLY A 97 12.30 6.82 -13.33
C GLY A 97 12.65 5.95 -12.12
N PHE A 98 13.80 6.18 -11.48
CA PHE A 98 14.20 5.48 -10.27
C PHE A 98 13.32 5.91 -9.09
N GLN A 99 13.19 7.21 -8.87
CA GLN A 99 12.37 7.79 -7.78
C GLN A 99 10.90 7.41 -7.92
N THR A 100 10.37 7.47 -9.14
CA THR A 100 8.98 7.06 -9.45
C THR A 100 8.75 5.59 -9.12
N LYS A 101 9.63 4.68 -9.56
CA LYS A 101 9.53 3.25 -9.23
C LYS A 101 9.65 3.01 -7.72
N LYS A 102 10.60 3.68 -7.05
CA LYS A 102 10.80 3.57 -5.61
C LYS A 102 9.53 3.97 -4.85
N ALA A 103 8.98 5.15 -5.12
CA ALA A 103 7.78 5.65 -4.47
C ALA A 103 6.55 4.73 -4.69
N MET A 104 6.37 4.21 -5.92
CA MET A 104 5.30 3.26 -6.21
C MET A 104 5.45 1.95 -5.42
N VAL A 105 6.67 1.45 -5.24
CA VAL A 105 6.91 0.23 -4.45
C VAL A 105 6.72 0.46 -2.95
N GLU A 106 7.09 1.63 -2.43
CA GLU A 106 6.80 2.01 -1.05
C GLU A 106 5.30 2.04 -0.78
N ASP A 107 4.51 2.66 -1.67
CA ASP A 107 3.05 2.68 -1.58
C ASP A 107 2.43 1.28 -1.74
N TYR A 108 3.01 0.43 -2.60
CA TYR A 108 2.62 -0.98 -2.73
C TYR A 108 2.83 -1.77 -1.43
N LEU A 109 3.93 -1.50 -0.71
CA LEU A 109 4.26 -2.18 0.54
C LEU A 109 3.42 -1.69 1.71
N LEU A 110 3.26 -0.38 1.85
CA LEU A 110 2.69 0.23 3.05
C LEU A 110 1.23 0.67 2.89
N GLY A 111 0.80 1.00 1.67
CA GLY A 111 -0.49 1.62 1.39
C GLY A 111 -1.45 0.74 0.60
N LYS A 112 -2.39 1.38 -0.07
CA LYS A 112 -3.42 0.74 -0.90
C LYS A 112 -2.89 0.30 -2.26
N GLY A 113 -1.70 0.76 -2.66
CA GLY A 113 -1.05 0.44 -3.92
C GLY A 113 -0.23 1.60 -4.47
N GLY A 114 0.72 1.29 -5.35
CA GLY A 114 1.49 2.29 -6.08
C GLY A 114 0.77 2.70 -7.35
N TYR A 115 0.63 4.01 -7.58
CA TYR A 115 -0.09 4.56 -8.72
C TYR A 115 0.78 5.51 -9.52
N CYS A 116 0.71 5.40 -10.85
CA CYS A 116 1.37 6.31 -11.76
C CYS A 116 0.43 6.66 -12.93
N TYR A 117 0.19 7.94 -13.15
CA TYR A 117 -0.60 8.43 -14.27
C TYR A 117 0.23 8.51 -15.52
N ILE A 118 -0.31 7.98 -16.62
CA ILE A 118 0.28 8.02 -17.95
C ILE A 118 -0.32 9.22 -18.68
N GLN A 119 0.49 10.26 -18.88
CA GLN A 119 0.10 11.39 -19.71
C GLN A 119 0.38 11.08 -21.18
N ILE A 120 -0.63 11.24 -22.01
CA ILE A 120 -0.55 11.01 -23.45
C ILE A 120 -0.88 12.29 -24.23
N ASP A 121 -0.28 12.46 -25.40
CA ASP A 121 -0.61 13.52 -26.34
C ASP A 121 -1.80 13.14 -27.26
N ARG A 122 -2.17 14.04 -28.18
CA ARG A 122 -3.27 13.80 -29.13
C ARG A 122 -2.95 12.67 -30.13
N GLN A 123 -1.70 12.31 -30.29
CA GLN A 123 -1.23 11.22 -31.14
C GLN A 123 -1.07 9.88 -30.39
N ASN A 124 -1.52 9.80 -29.13
CA ASN A 124 -1.35 8.66 -28.22
C ASN A 124 0.09 8.32 -27.86
N ASN A 125 1.05 9.26 -28.00
CA ASN A 125 2.39 9.06 -27.47
C ASN A 125 2.43 9.39 -25.99
N VAL A 126 3.17 8.59 -25.22
CA VAL A 126 3.40 8.88 -23.79
C VAL A 126 4.35 10.07 -23.69
N THR A 127 3.90 11.13 -23.03
CA THR A 127 4.68 12.37 -22.83
C THR A 127 5.24 12.49 -21.43
N ALA A 128 4.57 11.91 -20.41
CA ALA A 128 5.06 11.90 -19.04
C ALA A 128 4.48 10.73 -18.24
N LEU A 129 5.22 10.34 -17.20
CA LEU A 129 4.77 9.44 -16.15
C LEU A 129 4.74 10.21 -14.84
N LYS A 130 3.57 10.31 -14.21
CA LYS A 130 3.36 11.09 -12.98
C LYS A 130 3.02 10.15 -11.83
N TYR A 131 3.93 10.01 -10.88
CA TYR A 131 3.63 9.32 -9.63
C TYR A 131 2.52 10.07 -8.89
N ILE A 132 1.56 9.32 -8.35
CA ILE A 132 0.48 9.84 -7.54
C ILE A 132 0.47 9.08 -6.22
N PRO A 133 0.67 9.75 -5.07
CA PRO A 133 0.57 9.12 -3.76
C PRO A 133 -0.79 8.41 -3.60
N ASP A 134 -0.78 7.23 -3.00
CA ASP A 134 -1.97 6.39 -2.82
C ASP A 134 -3.10 7.09 -2.03
N ILE A 135 -2.73 7.99 -1.11
CA ILE A 135 -3.69 8.81 -0.35
C ILE A 135 -4.51 9.77 -1.23
N ASN A 136 -3.95 10.17 -2.37
CA ASN A 136 -4.61 11.09 -3.31
C ASN A 136 -5.45 10.36 -4.38
N VAL A 137 -5.42 9.02 -4.36
CA VAL A 137 -6.17 8.20 -5.32
C VAL A 137 -7.43 7.66 -4.67
N THR A 138 -8.57 8.03 -5.20
CA THR A 138 -9.85 7.44 -4.85
C THR A 138 -10.22 6.40 -5.91
N VAL A 139 -10.48 5.18 -5.47
CA VAL A 139 -10.86 4.09 -6.35
C VAL A 139 -12.32 3.77 -6.14
N TRP A 140 -13.10 3.87 -7.21
CA TRP A 140 -14.50 3.46 -7.23
C TRP A 140 -14.64 2.19 -8.07
N SER A 141 -15.39 1.22 -7.56
CA SER A 141 -15.74 0.01 -8.30
C SER A 141 -17.22 -0.29 -8.11
N ASN A 142 -17.87 -0.83 -9.15
CA ASN A 142 -19.21 -1.36 -8.98
C ASN A 142 -19.19 -2.68 -8.21
N SER A 143 -20.34 -3.06 -7.66
CA SER A 143 -20.51 -4.30 -6.87
C SER A 143 -20.75 -5.55 -7.71
N ASP A 144 -20.93 -5.44 -9.03
CA ASP A 144 -21.17 -6.59 -9.91
C ASP A 144 -19.89 -7.39 -10.10
N PRO A 145 -19.80 -8.64 -9.62
CA PRO A 145 -18.60 -9.47 -9.76
C PRO A 145 -18.35 -9.95 -11.18
N MET A 146 -19.39 -10.02 -12.04
CA MET A 146 -19.28 -10.51 -13.43
C MET A 146 -18.88 -9.37 -14.40
N ASN A 147 -19.34 -8.13 -14.14
CA ASN A 147 -19.06 -6.96 -14.97
C ASN A 147 -18.41 -5.88 -14.13
N ARG A 148 -17.28 -6.22 -13.48
CA ARG A 148 -16.59 -5.29 -12.61
C ARG A 148 -15.99 -4.13 -13.40
N PHE A 149 -16.34 -2.93 -13.00
CA PHE A 149 -15.79 -1.70 -13.53
C PHE A 149 -15.03 -0.95 -12.43
N VAL A 150 -13.83 -0.51 -12.73
CA VAL A 150 -12.98 0.26 -11.81
C VAL A 150 -12.73 1.64 -12.40
N GLN A 151 -12.91 2.67 -11.60
CA GLN A 151 -12.68 4.05 -11.97
C GLN A 151 -11.76 4.70 -10.94
N PHE A 152 -10.75 5.43 -11.42
CA PHE A 152 -9.82 6.18 -10.57
C PHE A 152 -10.17 7.67 -10.60
N TYR A 153 -10.01 8.31 -9.44
CA TYR A 153 -10.14 9.75 -9.28
C TYR A 153 -8.90 10.28 -8.55
N VAL A 154 -8.38 11.41 -9.01
CA VAL A 154 -7.31 12.17 -8.36
C VAL A 154 -7.86 13.56 -8.09
N GLY A 155 -8.20 13.84 -6.84
CA GLY A 155 -9.02 15.01 -6.51
C GLY A 155 -10.37 14.93 -7.22
N THR A 156 -10.68 15.89 -8.09
CA THR A 156 -11.91 15.93 -8.90
C THR A 156 -11.74 15.29 -10.27
N ASP A 157 -10.52 14.99 -10.68
CA ASP A 157 -10.22 14.51 -12.02
C ASP A 157 -10.47 13.01 -12.15
N LYS A 158 -11.23 12.66 -13.16
CA LYS A 158 -11.52 11.28 -13.53
C LYS A 158 -10.40 10.73 -14.40
N ILE A 159 -9.73 9.69 -13.92
CA ILE A 159 -8.63 9.02 -14.64
C ILE A 159 -9.11 7.67 -15.15
N TYR A 160 -8.99 7.45 -16.44
CA TYR A 160 -9.37 6.18 -17.04
C TYR A 160 -8.37 5.07 -16.66
N PRO A 161 -8.84 3.82 -16.47
CA PRO A 161 -7.99 2.70 -16.04
C PRO A 161 -6.77 2.44 -16.92
N TRP A 162 -6.87 2.69 -18.22
CA TRP A 162 -5.76 2.51 -19.18
C TRP A 162 -4.70 3.62 -19.12
N ASN A 163 -5.01 4.75 -18.48
CA ASN A 163 -4.06 5.83 -18.21
C ASN A 163 -3.46 5.74 -16.81
N MET A 164 -3.69 4.63 -16.09
CA MET A 164 -3.17 4.43 -14.74
C MET A 164 -2.35 3.14 -14.66
N VAL A 165 -1.06 3.26 -14.40
CA VAL A 165 -0.25 2.14 -13.94
C VAL A 165 -0.55 1.92 -12.47
N LYS A 166 -0.83 0.68 -12.08
CA LYS A 166 -1.16 0.31 -10.71
C LYS A 166 -0.37 -0.90 -10.26
N LEU A 167 0.20 -0.83 -9.07
CA LEU A 167 0.81 -1.94 -8.36
C LEU A 167 -0.03 -2.23 -7.13
N LEU A 168 -0.73 -3.37 -7.10
CA LEU A 168 -1.67 -3.71 -6.03
C LEU A 168 -1.21 -4.97 -5.32
N ARG A 169 -1.00 -4.87 -4.00
CA ARG A 169 -0.65 -5.99 -3.14
C ARG A 169 -1.91 -6.65 -2.60
N ASN A 170 -1.95 -7.99 -2.62
CA ASN A 170 -3.05 -8.80 -2.06
C ASN A 170 -4.45 -8.34 -2.47
N THR A 171 -4.60 -7.87 -3.70
CA THR A 171 -5.89 -7.45 -4.24
C THR A 171 -6.76 -8.65 -4.56
N LYS A 172 -8.07 -8.55 -4.25
CA LYS A 172 -9.09 -9.54 -4.64
C LYS A 172 -10.01 -9.02 -5.74
N ASP A 173 -10.04 -7.73 -5.94
CA ASP A 173 -10.95 -7.05 -6.86
C ASP A 173 -10.24 -6.31 -8.00
N GLY A 174 -8.90 -6.21 -7.94
CA GLY A 174 -8.12 -5.45 -8.91
C GLY A 174 -8.33 -3.94 -8.83
N ALA A 175 -9.03 -3.47 -7.80
CA ALA A 175 -9.33 -2.06 -7.57
C ALA A 175 -8.36 -1.43 -6.57
N SER A 176 -8.20 -2.06 -5.41
CA SER A 176 -7.27 -1.63 -4.36
C SER A 176 -6.49 -2.81 -3.79
N GLY A 177 -5.33 -2.53 -3.24
CA GLY A 177 -4.52 -3.50 -2.50
C GLY A 177 -4.63 -3.30 -1.00
N LYS A 178 -3.91 -4.16 -0.26
CA LYS A 178 -3.74 -4.07 1.19
C LYS A 178 -2.26 -3.99 1.52
N GLY A 179 -1.85 -2.90 2.14
CA GLY A 179 -0.49 -2.71 2.61
C GLY A 179 -0.19 -3.47 3.90
N LEU A 180 1.10 -3.52 4.25
CA LEU A 180 1.56 -4.12 5.50
C LEU A 180 0.97 -3.42 6.73
N THR A 181 0.76 -2.11 6.66
CA THR A 181 0.16 -1.33 7.75
C THR A 181 -1.26 -1.80 8.10
N GLU A 182 -2.02 -2.32 7.13
CA GLU A 182 -3.35 -2.90 7.34
C GLU A 182 -3.26 -4.37 7.75
N GLU A 183 -2.43 -5.18 7.06
CA GLU A 183 -2.39 -6.63 7.27
C GLU A 183 -1.76 -7.05 8.60
N ILE A 184 -0.72 -6.36 9.02
CA ILE A 184 0.02 -6.69 10.25
C ILE A 184 -0.01 -5.52 11.26
N SER A 185 -1.09 -4.71 11.24
CA SER A 185 -1.25 -3.53 12.10
C SER A 185 -0.93 -3.82 13.56
N LYS A 186 -1.51 -4.88 14.13
CA LYS A 186 -1.30 -5.27 15.55
C LYS A 186 0.17 -5.57 15.89
N ALA A 187 0.90 -6.21 14.99
CA ALA A 187 2.31 -6.50 15.21
C ALA A 187 3.15 -5.21 15.17
N LEU A 188 2.83 -4.32 14.22
CA LEU A 188 3.49 -3.02 14.10
C LEU A 188 3.17 -2.09 15.28
N GLU A 189 1.92 -2.07 15.76
CA GLU A 189 1.50 -1.32 16.95
C GLU A 189 2.25 -1.81 18.20
N THR A 190 2.34 -3.13 18.39
CA THR A 190 3.07 -3.71 19.51
C THR A 190 4.56 -3.36 19.45
N ALA A 191 5.17 -3.40 18.25
CA ALA A 191 6.56 -3.02 18.07
C ALA A 191 6.78 -1.52 18.31
N TYR A 192 5.86 -0.69 17.83
CA TYR A 192 5.89 0.77 18.03
C TYR A 192 5.76 1.12 19.52
N SER A 193 4.81 0.51 20.22
CA SER A 193 4.62 0.74 21.65
C SER A 193 5.87 0.40 22.47
N LYS A 194 6.56 -0.71 22.11
CA LYS A 194 7.83 -1.08 22.76
C LYS A 194 8.99 -0.15 22.46
N LEU A 195 8.94 0.59 21.36
CA LEU A 195 9.97 1.56 21.00
C LEU A 195 9.80 2.88 21.76
N VAL A 196 8.55 3.26 22.05
CA VAL A 196 8.19 4.55 22.66
C VAL A 196 8.23 4.51 24.18
N TYR A 197 8.15 3.31 24.78
CA TYR A 197 8.25 3.06 26.22
C TYR A 197 9.57 2.36 26.58
#